data_d2f68c9493dff7b6f2906112ce3da11f
#
_entry.id   d2f68c9493dff7b6f2906112ce3da11f
#
_cell.length_a   1.000
_cell.length_b   1.000
_cell.length_c   1.000
_cell.angle_alpha   90.00
_cell.angle_beta   90.00
_cell.angle_gamma   90.00
#
_symmetry.space_group_name_H-M   'P 1'
#
loop_
_entity.id
_entity.type
_entity.pdbx_description
1 polymer ?
#
loop_
_entity_poly.entity_id
_entity_poly.type
_entity_poly.pdbx_seq_one_letter_code
_entity_poly.pdbx_strand_id
1 'polypeptide(L)'
;LSFDSQRTIAKAESLIDKYAKFGIERSRVLIKIASTWEGIRAAAELEKRGIHCNLTLLFGFEQARACADAGVFLISPFVGRITDWYKANTGVSIDSSEQDPGVKSVRRIYTHYKTYGYKTVVMGASFRNTGQIEALAGCDRLTIAPDLLNELAQSDGKLPRALVSPSERMAAPVPIEEAEFRFEHNESAMASEKLADGIRRFVIDQRKLEDALA
;
A
#
# COMPACT_ATOMS: atom_id res chain seq x y z
N LEU A 1 -15.62 -4.56 8.05
CA LEU A 1 -15.70 -3.50 7.03
C LEU A 1 -14.95 -3.89 5.75
N SER A 2 -13.81 -4.57 5.84
CA SER A 2 -12.92 -4.84 4.71
C SER A 2 -13.57 -5.55 3.50
N PHE A 3 -14.71 -6.21 3.70
CA PHE A 3 -15.46 -6.93 2.66
C PHE A 3 -16.86 -6.33 2.40
N ASP A 4 -17.08 -5.07 2.82
CA ASP A 4 -18.36 -4.37 2.66
C ASP A 4 -18.09 -2.90 2.25
N SER A 5 -18.28 -2.62 0.97
CA SER A 5 -18.01 -1.31 0.39
C SER A 5 -18.92 -0.23 1.00
N GLN A 6 -20.19 -0.50 1.19
CA GLN A 6 -21.16 0.50 1.69
C GLN A 6 -20.87 0.89 3.14
N ARG A 7 -20.63 -0.11 4.00
CA ARG A 7 -20.25 0.16 5.39
C ARG A 7 -18.89 0.84 5.51
N THR A 8 -17.96 0.55 4.61
CA THR A 8 -16.65 1.22 4.55
C THR A 8 -16.82 2.69 4.18
N ILE A 9 -17.63 3.02 3.18
CA ILE A 9 -17.95 4.40 2.79
C ILE A 9 -18.59 5.15 3.96
N ALA A 10 -19.65 4.61 4.54
CA ALA A 10 -20.34 5.25 5.65
C ALA A 10 -19.42 5.50 6.86
N LYS A 11 -18.52 4.56 7.18
CA LYS A 11 -17.52 4.75 8.25
C LYS A 11 -16.51 5.83 7.92
N ALA A 12 -16.03 5.89 6.68
CA ALA A 12 -15.11 6.93 6.22
C ALA A 12 -15.72 8.32 6.33
N GLU A 13 -16.94 8.51 5.86
CA GLU A 13 -17.67 9.78 5.97
C GLU A 13 -17.87 10.19 7.43
N SER A 14 -18.29 9.25 8.29
CA SER A 14 -18.43 9.51 9.73
C SER A 14 -17.11 9.93 10.39
N LEU A 15 -15.96 9.39 9.95
CA LEU A 15 -14.65 9.80 10.45
C LEU A 15 -14.30 11.23 9.99
N ILE A 16 -14.51 11.55 8.72
CA ILE A 16 -14.29 12.91 8.19
C ILE A 16 -15.13 13.93 8.94
N ASP A 17 -16.41 13.64 9.19
CA ASP A 17 -17.31 14.54 9.95
C ASP A 17 -16.83 14.74 11.40
N LYS A 18 -16.27 13.68 12.02
CA LYS A 18 -15.68 13.80 13.36
C LYS A 18 -14.45 14.69 13.36
N TYR A 19 -13.54 14.51 12.40
CA TYR A 19 -12.37 15.38 12.26
C TYR A 19 -12.76 16.84 12.02
N ALA A 20 -13.77 17.09 11.20
CA ALA A 20 -14.27 18.44 10.94
C ALA A 20 -14.79 19.14 12.22
N LYS A 21 -15.44 18.40 13.16
CA LYS A 21 -15.87 18.93 14.46
C LYS A 21 -14.71 19.39 15.34
N PHE A 22 -13.51 18.85 15.13
CA PHE A 22 -12.27 19.29 15.80
C PHE A 22 -11.49 20.33 15.00
N GLY A 23 -12.08 20.91 13.96
CA GLY A 23 -11.43 21.94 13.12
C GLY A 23 -10.35 21.37 12.17
N ILE A 24 -10.32 20.05 11.95
CA ILE A 24 -9.35 19.41 11.05
C ILE A 24 -9.96 19.35 9.66
N GLU A 25 -9.32 20.02 8.72
CA GLU A 25 -9.76 20.03 7.32
C GLU A 25 -9.61 18.65 6.65
N ARG A 26 -10.53 18.33 5.75
CA ARG A 26 -10.55 17.09 4.98
C ARG A 26 -9.22 16.81 4.25
N SER A 27 -8.56 17.84 3.73
CA SER A 27 -7.28 17.75 3.04
C SER A 27 -6.13 17.23 3.91
N ARG A 28 -6.31 17.25 5.23
CA ARG A 28 -5.33 16.76 6.22
C ARG A 28 -5.52 15.28 6.57
N VAL A 29 -6.54 14.64 6.05
CA VAL A 29 -6.94 13.27 6.43
C VAL A 29 -6.92 12.34 5.23
N LEU A 30 -6.28 11.19 5.38
CA LEU A 30 -6.40 10.07 4.45
C LEU A 30 -7.12 8.92 5.16
N ILE A 31 -8.20 8.44 4.57
CA ILE A 31 -8.91 7.25 5.09
C ILE A 31 -8.13 6.00 4.68
N LYS A 32 -7.67 5.25 5.67
CA LYS A 32 -6.88 4.03 5.42
C LYS A 32 -7.81 2.82 5.27
N ILE A 33 -7.75 2.15 4.13
CA ILE A 33 -8.65 1.05 3.74
C ILE A 33 -7.82 -0.15 3.29
N ALA A 34 -8.21 -1.38 3.68
CA ALA A 34 -7.58 -2.59 3.17
C ALA A 34 -7.84 -2.76 1.67
N SER A 35 -6.82 -3.19 0.93
CA SER A 35 -6.87 -3.36 -0.53
C SER A 35 -7.58 -4.67 -0.96
N THR A 36 -8.77 -4.92 -0.40
CA THR A 36 -9.73 -5.89 -0.93
C THR A 36 -10.43 -5.28 -2.14
N TRP A 37 -11.08 -6.08 -2.98
CA TRP A 37 -11.91 -5.55 -4.07
C TRP A 37 -12.95 -4.56 -3.54
N GLU A 38 -13.66 -4.93 -2.49
CA GLU A 38 -14.69 -4.10 -1.85
C GLU A 38 -14.11 -2.80 -1.27
N GLY A 39 -12.90 -2.88 -0.68
CA GLY A 39 -12.20 -1.71 -0.16
C GLY A 39 -11.76 -0.75 -1.27
N ILE A 40 -11.28 -1.28 -2.40
CA ILE A 40 -10.89 -0.48 -3.57
C ILE A 40 -12.12 0.18 -4.19
N ARG A 41 -13.25 -0.53 -4.31
CA ARG A 41 -14.51 0.04 -4.81
C ARG A 41 -15.04 1.14 -3.89
N ALA A 42 -14.94 0.94 -2.56
CA ALA A 42 -15.28 1.99 -1.59
C ALA A 42 -14.39 3.23 -1.77
N ALA A 43 -13.08 3.03 -1.93
CA ALA A 43 -12.14 4.13 -2.15
C ALA A 43 -12.44 4.90 -3.44
N ALA A 44 -12.78 4.22 -4.54
CA ALA A 44 -13.18 4.85 -5.80
C ALA A 44 -14.35 5.83 -5.62
N GLU A 45 -15.35 5.47 -4.81
CA GLU A 45 -16.47 6.34 -4.51
C GLU A 45 -16.10 7.49 -3.57
N LEU A 46 -15.26 7.24 -2.57
CA LEU A 46 -14.78 8.27 -1.65
C LEU A 46 -13.91 9.33 -2.36
N GLU A 47 -13.05 8.92 -3.27
CA GLU A 47 -12.21 9.85 -4.06
C GLU A 47 -13.08 10.79 -4.92
N LYS A 48 -14.17 10.29 -5.54
CA LYS A 48 -15.13 11.13 -6.27
C LYS A 48 -15.78 12.18 -5.37
N ARG A 49 -15.93 11.90 -4.08
CA ARG A 49 -16.48 12.81 -3.05
C ARG A 49 -15.41 13.72 -2.44
N GLY A 50 -14.16 13.67 -2.92
CA GLY A 50 -13.05 14.45 -2.41
C GLY A 50 -12.54 13.97 -1.04
N ILE A 51 -12.76 12.70 -0.69
CA ILE A 51 -12.21 12.04 0.49
C ILE A 51 -11.05 11.16 0.04
N HIS A 52 -9.84 11.59 0.29
CA HIS A 52 -8.65 10.87 -0.13
C HIS A 52 -8.41 9.61 0.71
N CYS A 53 -7.96 8.56 0.04
CA CYS A 53 -7.75 7.25 0.62
C CYS A 53 -6.28 6.80 0.54
N ASN A 54 -5.87 6.04 1.57
CA ASN A 54 -4.62 5.28 1.60
C ASN A 54 -4.95 3.79 1.60
N LEU A 55 -4.72 3.11 0.49
CA LEU A 55 -4.99 1.68 0.35
C LEU A 55 -3.81 0.89 0.92
N THR A 56 -4.09 0.10 1.96
CA THR A 56 -3.10 -0.66 2.74
C THR A 56 -3.33 -2.17 2.61
N LEU A 57 -2.45 -2.98 3.22
CA LEU A 57 -2.43 -4.43 3.04
C LEU A 57 -2.34 -4.78 1.55
N LEU A 58 -1.47 -4.07 0.85
CA LEU A 58 -1.21 -4.25 -0.56
C LEU A 58 0.04 -5.09 -0.73
N PHE A 59 -0.12 -6.27 -1.31
CA PHE A 59 0.91 -7.30 -1.49
C PHE A 59 1.00 -7.77 -2.94
N GLY A 60 -0.13 -7.84 -3.65
CA GLY A 60 -0.23 -8.30 -5.01
C GLY A 60 -0.23 -7.16 -6.05
N PHE A 61 0.19 -7.48 -7.27
CA PHE A 61 0.24 -6.49 -8.35
C PHE A 61 -1.16 -6.17 -8.89
N GLU A 62 -2.07 -7.12 -8.87
CA GLU A 62 -3.49 -6.96 -9.20
C GLU A 62 -4.17 -5.92 -8.28
N GLN A 63 -3.82 -5.91 -6.98
CA GLN A 63 -4.29 -4.89 -6.05
C GLN A 63 -3.82 -3.50 -6.46
N ALA A 64 -2.54 -3.38 -6.88
CA ALA A 64 -1.99 -2.11 -7.35
C ALA A 64 -2.68 -1.64 -8.64
N ARG A 65 -2.91 -2.55 -9.61
CA ARG A 65 -3.66 -2.23 -10.85
C ARG A 65 -5.05 -1.69 -10.51
N ALA A 66 -5.82 -2.44 -9.73
CA ALA A 66 -7.18 -2.04 -9.35
C ALA A 66 -7.22 -0.69 -8.60
N CYS A 67 -6.23 -0.40 -7.73
CA CYS A 67 -6.11 0.88 -7.06
C CYS A 67 -5.83 2.04 -8.04
N ALA A 68 -4.97 1.83 -9.02
CA ALA A 68 -4.67 2.82 -10.05
C ALA A 68 -5.90 3.13 -10.92
N ASP A 69 -6.60 2.08 -11.37
CA ASP A 69 -7.82 2.19 -12.17
C ASP A 69 -8.95 2.89 -11.39
N ALA A 70 -9.01 2.68 -10.08
CA ALA A 70 -9.94 3.36 -9.18
C ALA A 70 -9.58 4.83 -8.91
N GLY A 71 -8.40 5.29 -9.33
CA GLY A 71 -7.93 6.65 -9.13
C GLY A 71 -7.67 7.03 -7.68
N VAL A 72 -7.32 6.07 -6.81
CA VAL A 72 -7.06 6.34 -5.40
C VAL A 72 -5.86 7.25 -5.21
N PHE A 73 -5.89 8.09 -4.18
CA PHE A 73 -4.84 9.08 -3.93
C PHE A 73 -3.50 8.43 -3.59
N LEU A 74 -3.48 7.41 -2.70
CA LEU A 74 -2.23 6.82 -2.22
C LEU A 74 -2.40 5.32 -1.96
N ILE A 75 -1.35 4.55 -2.27
CA ILE A 75 -1.21 3.14 -1.88
C ILE A 75 0.00 2.94 -0.98
N SER A 76 -0.11 1.99 -0.04
CA SER A 76 0.97 1.59 0.87
C SER A 76 1.34 0.11 0.65
N PRO A 77 2.10 -0.23 -0.41
CA PRO A 77 2.61 -1.59 -0.60
C PRO A 77 3.63 -1.94 0.49
N PHE A 78 3.55 -3.18 1.00
CA PHE A 78 4.40 -3.64 2.08
C PHE A 78 5.63 -4.38 1.57
N VAL A 79 6.81 -3.88 1.89
CA VAL A 79 8.09 -4.48 1.48
C VAL A 79 8.45 -5.66 2.38
N GLY A 80 8.72 -5.42 3.65
CA GLY A 80 9.27 -6.43 4.55
C GLY A 80 8.35 -7.61 4.83
N ARG A 81 7.01 -7.42 4.83
CA ARG A 81 6.08 -8.56 5.00
C ARG A 81 6.07 -9.51 3.81
N ILE A 82 6.34 -9.01 2.60
CA ILE A 82 6.56 -9.84 1.41
C ILE A 82 7.86 -10.62 1.60
N THR A 83 8.95 -9.93 1.96
CA THR A 83 10.26 -10.53 2.23
C THR A 83 10.17 -11.66 3.26
N ASP A 84 9.49 -11.41 4.38
CA ASP A 84 9.30 -12.39 5.46
C ASP A 84 8.57 -13.65 4.96
N TRP A 85 7.52 -13.47 4.13
CA TRP A 85 6.79 -14.60 3.58
C TRP A 85 7.66 -15.49 2.69
N TYR A 86 8.42 -14.87 1.78
CA TYR A 86 9.30 -15.62 0.88
C TYR A 86 10.40 -16.34 1.65
N LYS A 87 11.04 -15.70 2.63
CA LYS A 87 12.04 -16.37 3.50
C LYS A 87 11.47 -17.59 4.21
N ALA A 88 10.24 -17.48 4.72
CA ALA A 88 9.62 -18.55 5.50
C ALA A 88 9.11 -19.71 4.62
N ASN A 89 8.69 -19.46 3.37
CA ASN A 89 7.94 -20.45 2.59
C ASN A 89 8.71 -21.00 1.38
N THR A 90 9.78 -20.33 0.92
CA THR A 90 10.48 -20.76 -0.30
C THR A 90 11.94 -21.13 -0.06
N GLY A 91 12.48 -20.90 1.12
CA GLY A 91 13.90 -21.12 1.42
C GLY A 91 14.87 -20.25 0.62
N VAL A 92 14.37 -19.21 -0.05
CA VAL A 92 15.21 -18.31 -0.86
C VAL A 92 16.12 -17.50 0.06
N SER A 93 17.43 -17.56 -0.20
CA SER A 93 18.37 -16.59 0.35
C SER A 93 18.19 -15.25 -0.34
N ILE A 94 18.12 -14.17 0.45
CA ILE A 94 18.03 -12.80 -0.06
C ILE A 94 19.34 -12.10 0.32
N ASP A 95 20.29 -12.17 -0.60
CA ASP A 95 21.67 -11.74 -0.35
C ASP A 95 21.86 -10.24 -0.63
N SER A 96 20.92 -9.61 -1.30
CA SER A 96 20.94 -8.17 -1.58
C SER A 96 19.54 -7.58 -1.67
N SER A 97 19.44 -6.26 -1.44
CA SER A 97 18.17 -5.53 -1.59
C SER A 97 17.63 -5.57 -3.03
N GLU A 98 18.51 -5.74 -4.02
CA GLU A 98 18.10 -5.89 -5.43
C GLU A 98 17.36 -7.21 -5.69
N GLN A 99 17.67 -8.24 -4.93
CA GLN A 99 17.01 -9.55 -5.03
C GLN A 99 15.76 -9.65 -4.16
N ASP A 100 15.57 -8.72 -3.22
CA ASP A 100 14.46 -8.71 -2.28
C ASP A 100 13.10 -8.65 -3.00
N PRO A 101 12.21 -9.64 -2.78
CA PRO A 101 10.92 -9.71 -3.45
C PRO A 101 9.98 -8.56 -3.10
N GLY A 102 10.08 -8.01 -1.88
CA GLY A 102 9.32 -6.83 -1.47
C GLY A 102 9.78 -5.57 -2.20
N VAL A 103 11.09 -5.38 -2.35
CA VAL A 103 11.68 -4.28 -3.14
C VAL A 103 11.27 -4.41 -4.61
N LYS A 104 11.40 -5.60 -5.21
CA LYS A 104 10.98 -5.86 -6.59
C LYS A 104 9.50 -5.56 -6.82
N SER A 105 8.64 -5.91 -5.86
CA SER A 105 7.21 -5.62 -5.91
C SER A 105 6.95 -4.12 -6.00
N VAL A 106 7.52 -3.32 -5.11
CA VAL A 106 7.31 -1.85 -5.11
C VAL A 106 7.92 -1.20 -6.35
N ARG A 107 9.09 -1.64 -6.81
CA ARG A 107 9.69 -1.17 -8.06
C ARG A 107 8.78 -1.43 -9.26
N ARG A 108 8.21 -2.64 -9.36
CA ARG A 108 7.25 -3.00 -10.43
C ARG A 108 6.03 -2.09 -10.41
N ILE A 109 5.44 -1.85 -9.23
CA ILE A 109 4.28 -0.97 -9.06
C ILE A 109 4.64 0.47 -9.46
N TYR A 110 5.74 1.00 -8.96
CA TYR A 110 6.21 2.35 -9.28
C TYR A 110 6.39 2.53 -10.80
N THR A 111 7.13 1.61 -11.43
CA THR A 111 7.37 1.65 -12.88
C THR A 111 6.07 1.62 -13.65
N HIS A 112 5.15 0.72 -13.31
CA HIS A 112 3.83 0.64 -13.93
C HIS A 112 3.06 1.96 -13.82
N TYR A 113 2.97 2.53 -12.63
CA TYR A 113 2.25 3.78 -12.42
C TYR A 113 2.85 4.95 -13.20
N LYS A 114 4.17 5.05 -13.23
CA LYS A 114 4.84 6.15 -13.95
C LYS A 114 4.78 5.96 -15.46
N THR A 115 4.90 4.72 -15.95
CA THR A 115 4.77 4.40 -17.37
C THR A 115 3.39 4.79 -17.93
N TYR A 116 2.34 4.50 -17.20
CA TYR A 116 0.96 4.77 -17.65
C TYR A 116 0.40 6.10 -17.14
N GLY A 117 1.20 6.88 -16.44
CA GLY A 117 0.83 8.23 -16.01
C GLY A 117 -0.23 8.30 -14.91
N TYR A 118 -0.40 7.20 -14.14
CA TYR A 118 -1.29 7.21 -12.98
C TYR A 118 -0.82 8.21 -11.93
N LYS A 119 -1.78 8.94 -11.33
CA LYS A 119 -1.49 9.98 -10.34
C LYS A 119 -1.37 9.45 -8.92
N THR A 120 -1.78 8.20 -8.70
CA THR A 120 -1.72 7.54 -7.40
C THR A 120 -0.30 7.55 -6.85
N VAL A 121 -0.14 8.02 -5.62
CA VAL A 121 1.14 8.07 -4.91
C VAL A 121 1.52 6.68 -4.43
N VAL A 122 2.73 6.24 -4.74
CA VAL A 122 3.30 4.99 -4.24
C VAL A 122 4.10 5.28 -2.97
N MET A 123 3.66 4.74 -1.83
CA MET A 123 4.35 4.89 -0.55
C MET A 123 4.82 3.52 -0.04
N GLY A 124 6.07 3.15 -0.29
CA GLY A 124 6.66 1.93 0.26
C GLY A 124 6.60 1.93 1.79
N ALA A 125 6.26 0.79 2.38
CA ALA A 125 6.03 0.66 3.81
C ALA A 125 6.54 -0.67 4.39
N SER A 126 6.66 -0.74 5.73
CA SER A 126 6.98 -1.98 6.45
C SER A 126 8.37 -2.52 6.10
N PHE A 127 9.40 -1.71 6.25
CA PHE A 127 10.80 -2.09 6.00
C PHE A 127 11.38 -2.94 7.13
N ARG A 128 12.42 -3.73 6.81
CA ARG A 128 13.17 -4.57 7.75
C ARG A 128 14.61 -4.10 7.95
N ASN A 129 15.15 -3.35 7.00
CA ASN A 129 16.51 -2.80 7.04
C ASN A 129 16.63 -1.58 6.13
N THR A 130 17.70 -0.83 6.30
CA THR A 130 18.01 0.39 5.51
C THR A 130 18.26 0.06 4.04
N GLY A 131 18.82 -1.07 3.71
CA GLY A 131 19.04 -1.48 2.32
C GLY A 131 17.77 -1.59 1.49
N GLN A 132 16.63 -2.04 2.08
CA GLN A 132 15.34 -2.01 1.41
C GLN A 132 14.86 -0.57 1.11
N ILE A 133 15.16 0.37 2.01
CA ILE A 133 14.80 1.79 1.89
C ILE A 133 15.63 2.43 0.79
N GLU A 134 16.94 2.26 0.84
CA GLU A 134 17.89 2.80 -0.13
C GLU A 134 17.61 2.27 -1.54
N ALA A 135 17.30 0.99 -1.68
CA ALA A 135 16.91 0.37 -2.94
C ALA A 135 15.61 0.95 -3.55
N LEU A 136 14.84 1.70 -2.77
CA LEU A 136 13.63 2.41 -3.22
C LEU A 136 13.80 3.94 -3.21
N ALA A 137 15.03 4.44 -3.13
CA ALA A 137 15.33 5.87 -3.21
C ALA A 137 14.78 6.45 -4.53
N GLY A 138 13.92 7.46 -4.42
CA GLY A 138 13.20 8.03 -5.56
C GLY A 138 11.75 7.58 -5.68
N CYS A 139 11.28 6.66 -4.83
CA CYS A 139 9.85 6.40 -4.65
C CYS A 139 9.11 7.68 -4.27
N ASP A 140 7.82 7.77 -4.58
CA ASP A 140 7.05 8.99 -4.29
C ASP A 140 7.07 9.31 -2.79
N ARG A 141 6.92 8.29 -1.95
CA ARG A 141 7.00 8.38 -0.48
C ARG A 141 7.48 7.05 0.12
N LEU A 142 8.00 7.12 1.34
CA LEU A 142 8.37 5.96 2.15
C LEU A 142 7.90 6.20 3.59
N THR A 143 7.23 5.21 4.18
CA THR A 143 6.91 5.20 5.60
C THR A 143 7.95 4.38 6.35
N ILE A 144 8.80 5.06 7.08
CA ILE A 144 9.98 4.47 7.73
C ILE A 144 9.81 4.54 9.25
N ALA A 145 10.11 3.43 9.93
CA ALA A 145 10.10 3.39 11.40
C ALA A 145 11.24 4.26 11.98
N PRO A 146 11.04 4.85 13.19
CA PRO A 146 12.05 5.72 13.81
C PRO A 146 13.44 5.10 13.93
N ASP A 147 13.54 3.83 14.29
CA ASP A 147 14.83 3.14 14.42
C ASP A 147 15.60 3.11 13.10
N LEU A 148 14.92 2.80 11.99
CA LEU A 148 15.53 2.81 10.66
C LEU A 148 15.87 4.22 10.17
N LEU A 149 15.09 5.24 10.57
CA LEU A 149 15.45 6.64 10.30
C LEU A 149 16.73 7.05 11.04
N ASN A 150 16.88 6.63 12.29
CA ASN A 150 18.09 6.88 13.08
C ASN A 150 19.32 6.17 12.47
N GLU A 151 19.15 4.93 11.98
CA GLU A 151 20.19 4.19 11.30
C GLU A 151 20.62 4.89 9.99
N LEU A 152 19.66 5.33 9.18
CA LEU A 152 19.93 6.10 7.96
C LEU A 152 20.65 7.42 8.24
N ALA A 153 20.30 8.11 9.33
CA ALA A 153 20.92 9.37 9.71
C ALA A 153 22.39 9.22 10.12
N GLN A 154 22.83 8.01 10.46
CA GLN A 154 24.23 7.70 10.80
C GLN A 154 25.03 7.21 9.59
N SER A 155 24.41 7.09 8.43
CA SER A 155 25.08 6.64 7.19
C SER A 155 25.63 7.83 6.42
N ASP A 156 26.95 7.87 6.22
CA ASP A 156 27.64 8.91 5.43
C ASP A 156 27.81 8.51 3.94
N GLY A 157 27.21 7.40 3.53
CA GLY A 157 27.29 6.86 2.17
C GLY A 157 26.54 7.73 1.14
N LYS A 158 26.99 7.67 -0.12
CA LYS A 158 26.21 8.25 -1.23
C LYS A 158 24.94 7.45 -1.43
N LEU A 159 23.80 8.12 -1.49
CA LEU A 159 22.49 7.52 -1.80
C LEU A 159 22.12 7.84 -3.27
N PRO A 160 22.40 6.96 -4.23
CA PRO A 160 21.97 7.15 -5.60
C PRO A 160 20.45 7.00 -5.71
N ARG A 161 19.84 7.76 -6.62
CA ARG A 161 18.43 7.60 -6.94
C ARG A 161 18.21 6.24 -7.65
N ALA A 162 17.47 5.33 -7.01
CA ALA A 162 17.21 3.99 -7.53
C ALA A 162 15.97 3.95 -8.45
N LEU A 163 14.96 4.80 -8.17
CA LEU A 163 13.72 4.87 -8.95
C LEU A 163 13.66 6.18 -9.75
N VAL A 164 13.55 6.04 -11.05
CA VAL A 164 13.42 7.15 -12.01
C VAL A 164 12.14 6.94 -12.81
N SER A 165 11.34 7.99 -12.98
CA SER A 165 10.17 7.94 -13.84
C SER A 165 10.61 7.78 -15.30
N PRO A 166 9.93 6.93 -16.10
CA PRO A 166 10.16 6.85 -17.53
C PRO A 166 9.99 8.21 -18.20
N SER A 167 10.80 8.48 -19.22
CA SER A 167 10.72 9.71 -20.03
C SER A 167 9.46 9.77 -20.89
N GLU A 168 9.01 8.62 -21.35
CA GLU A 168 7.82 8.47 -22.19
C GLU A 168 6.71 7.79 -21.40
N ARG A 169 5.47 8.22 -21.66
CA ARG A 169 4.26 7.62 -21.10
C ARG A 169 3.54 6.82 -22.17
N MET A 170 3.00 5.69 -21.75
CA MET A 170 2.14 4.85 -22.58
C MET A 170 0.66 5.12 -22.25
N ALA A 171 -0.23 4.75 -23.16
CA ALA A 171 -1.66 4.71 -22.86
C ALA A 171 -1.94 3.71 -21.73
N ALA A 172 -2.83 4.07 -20.80
CA ALA A 172 -3.21 3.18 -19.71
C ALA A 172 -3.78 1.86 -20.27
N PRO A 173 -3.45 0.72 -19.65
CA PRO A 173 -4.03 -0.56 -20.05
C PRO A 173 -5.53 -0.60 -19.74
N VAL A 174 -6.21 -1.62 -20.25
CA VAL A 174 -7.61 -1.89 -19.89
C VAL A 174 -7.70 -2.10 -18.38
N PRO A 175 -8.66 -1.46 -17.69
CA PRO A 175 -8.86 -1.65 -16.27
C PRO A 175 -9.11 -3.11 -15.90
N ILE A 176 -8.61 -3.52 -14.73
CA ILE A 176 -8.81 -4.87 -14.24
C ILE A 176 -10.26 -5.07 -13.78
N GLU A 177 -10.86 -6.17 -14.21
CA GLU A 177 -12.22 -6.57 -13.80
C GLU A 177 -12.20 -7.40 -12.52
N GLU A 178 -13.34 -7.49 -11.82
CA GLU A 178 -13.44 -8.20 -10.54
C GLU A 178 -13.01 -9.65 -10.62
N ALA A 179 -13.44 -10.37 -11.64
CA ALA A 179 -13.12 -11.79 -11.83
C ALA A 179 -11.61 -12.00 -12.03
N GLU A 180 -10.97 -11.17 -12.84
CA GLU A 180 -9.51 -11.17 -13.05
C GLU A 180 -8.76 -10.83 -11.76
N PHE A 181 -9.19 -9.77 -11.06
CA PHE A 181 -8.61 -9.39 -9.76
C PHE A 181 -8.64 -10.55 -8.76
N ARG A 182 -9.81 -11.18 -8.58
CA ARG A 182 -9.98 -12.28 -7.62
C ARG A 182 -9.17 -13.50 -8.02
N PHE A 183 -9.11 -13.81 -9.32
CA PHE A 183 -8.33 -14.92 -9.83
C PHE A 183 -6.82 -14.68 -9.60
N GLU A 184 -6.27 -13.55 -10.07
CA GLU A 184 -4.85 -13.22 -9.88
C GLU A 184 -4.45 -13.18 -8.40
N HIS A 185 -5.33 -12.63 -7.55
CA HIS A 185 -5.08 -12.58 -6.10
C HIS A 185 -5.06 -13.97 -5.48
N ASN A 186 -5.94 -14.88 -5.91
CA ASN A 186 -5.96 -16.25 -5.44
C ASN A 186 -4.75 -17.06 -5.92
N GLU A 187 -4.26 -16.83 -7.15
CA GLU A 187 -3.06 -17.47 -7.68
C GLU A 187 -1.79 -17.08 -6.88
N SER A 188 -1.78 -15.93 -6.23
CA SER A 188 -0.69 -15.49 -5.37
C SER A 188 -0.90 -15.92 -3.92
N ALA A 189 -0.36 -17.07 -3.52
CA ALA A 189 -0.41 -17.53 -2.12
C ALA A 189 0.11 -16.45 -1.16
N MET A 190 1.23 -15.79 -1.49
CA MET A 190 1.80 -14.73 -0.67
C MET A 190 0.80 -13.58 -0.48
N ALA A 191 0.18 -13.07 -1.54
CA ALA A 191 -0.72 -11.93 -1.47
C ALA A 191 -2.01 -12.27 -0.69
N SER A 192 -2.65 -13.39 -1.01
CA SER A 192 -3.91 -13.83 -0.37
C SER A 192 -3.72 -14.13 1.11
N GLU A 193 -2.66 -14.85 1.50
CA GLU A 193 -2.36 -15.16 2.89
C GLU A 193 -2.04 -13.89 3.70
N LYS A 194 -1.20 -12.99 3.16
CA LYS A 194 -0.81 -11.76 3.86
C LYS A 194 -1.94 -10.76 3.99
N LEU A 195 -2.82 -10.64 3.01
CA LEU A 195 -4.02 -9.81 3.11
C LEU A 195 -4.96 -10.36 4.19
N ALA A 196 -5.25 -11.65 4.17
CA ALA A 196 -6.13 -12.28 5.15
C ALA A 196 -5.57 -12.20 6.57
N ASP A 197 -4.27 -12.49 6.78
CA ASP A 197 -3.59 -12.34 8.07
C ASP A 197 -3.61 -10.89 8.57
N GLY A 198 -3.33 -9.94 7.69
CA GLY A 198 -3.34 -8.51 8.02
C GLY A 198 -4.72 -8.02 8.48
N ILE A 199 -5.80 -8.44 7.82
CA ILE A 199 -7.17 -8.10 8.23
C ILE A 199 -7.48 -8.70 9.61
N ARG A 200 -7.13 -9.98 9.86
CA ARG A 200 -7.33 -10.61 11.17
C ARG A 200 -6.62 -9.87 12.29
N ARG A 201 -5.35 -9.50 12.09
CA ARG A 201 -4.56 -8.76 13.09
C ARG A 201 -5.15 -7.39 13.38
N PHE A 202 -5.57 -6.66 12.37
CA PHE A 202 -6.20 -5.35 12.58
C PHE A 202 -7.53 -5.45 13.33
N VAL A 203 -8.30 -6.53 13.13
CA VAL A 203 -9.53 -6.79 13.91
C VAL A 203 -9.19 -7.09 15.37
N ILE A 204 -8.14 -7.86 15.65
CA ILE A 204 -7.68 -8.13 17.01
C ILE A 204 -7.27 -6.83 17.71
N ASP A 205 -6.49 -5.99 17.04
CA ASP A 205 -6.04 -4.72 17.63
C ASP A 205 -7.20 -3.73 17.82
N GLN A 206 -8.18 -3.72 16.91
CA GLN A 206 -9.41 -2.93 17.07
C GLN A 206 -10.20 -3.35 18.32
N ARG A 207 -10.36 -4.66 18.55
CA ARG A 207 -11.03 -5.18 19.76
C ARG A 207 -10.30 -4.78 21.04
N LYS A 208 -8.96 -4.90 21.06
CA LYS A 208 -8.16 -4.43 22.21
C LYS A 208 -8.39 -2.94 22.51
N LEU A 209 -8.50 -2.11 21.47
CA LEU A 209 -8.79 -0.70 21.65
C LEU A 209 -10.20 -0.48 22.21
N GLU A 210 -11.19 -1.19 21.69
CA GLU A 210 -12.58 -1.12 22.16
C GLU A 210 -12.66 -1.55 23.63
N ASP A 211 -12.03 -2.65 24.00
CA ASP A 211 -11.95 -3.14 25.39
C ASP A 211 -11.25 -2.15 26.33
N ALA A 212 -10.25 -1.43 25.84
CA ALA A 212 -9.53 -0.43 26.63
C ALA A 212 -10.31 0.88 26.84
N LEU A 213 -11.36 1.13 26.02
CA LEU A 213 -12.20 2.33 26.07
C LEU A 213 -13.55 2.06 26.74
N ALA A 214 -13.91 0.80 27.00
CA ALA A 214 -15.15 0.40 27.65
C ALA A 214 -15.03 0.50 29.18
#